data_591f32361e9ee8e8935ec14a767abf84
#
_entry.id   591f32361e9ee8e8935ec14a767abf84
#
_cell.length_a   1.000
_cell.length_b   1.000
_cell.length_c   1.000
_cell.angle_alpha   90.00
_cell.angle_beta   90.00
_cell.angle_gamma   90.00
#
_symmetry.space_group_name_H-M   'P 1'
#
loop_
_entity.id
_entity.type
_entity.pdbx_description
1 polymer ?
#
loop_
_entity_poly.entity_id
_entity_poly.type
_entity_poly.pdbx_seq_one_letter_code
_entity_poly.pdbx_strand_id
1 'polypeptide(L)'
;MKEWKAEWVVLTREEMALAYETGRDVIETEMKNNHTGNNKLSKYAGYVGQIAAMKRLKAVNVDDYEYDLEWMGKRIEVKSKICSSIPQANYSATVYASNADQMCDVYLFTRVLRNAFDEDKLEHGAYLLGWIDRDNYDNRFHQVKQGDDDYGYEEPADAFKIQLDQLRAIDELK
;
A
#
# COMPACT_ATOMS: atom_id res chain seq x y z
N MET A 1 12.67 -7.47 -22.26
CA MET A 1 11.70 -7.09 -21.19
C MET A 1 12.48 -6.55 -20.01
N LYS A 2 12.04 -5.43 -19.42
CA LYS A 2 12.65 -4.91 -18.18
C LYS A 2 12.24 -5.88 -17.07
N GLU A 3 13.20 -6.45 -16.36
CA GLU A 3 12.93 -7.32 -15.23
C GLU A 3 12.23 -6.49 -14.13
N TRP A 4 11.10 -6.97 -13.61
CA TRP A 4 10.42 -6.32 -12.51
C TRP A 4 11.28 -6.35 -11.24
N LYS A 5 11.34 -5.21 -10.55
CA LYS A 5 12.10 -5.09 -9.31
C LYS A 5 11.42 -4.12 -8.36
N ALA A 6 11.20 -4.57 -7.13
CA ALA A 6 10.77 -3.70 -6.04
C ALA A 6 11.90 -2.74 -5.63
N GLU A 7 11.57 -1.49 -5.38
CA GLU A 7 12.51 -0.47 -4.92
C GLU A 7 12.39 -0.29 -3.41
N TRP A 8 13.48 -0.56 -2.67
CA TRP A 8 13.51 -0.32 -1.22
C TRP A 8 13.77 1.15 -0.91
N VAL A 9 12.90 1.77 -0.13
CA VAL A 9 13.03 3.15 0.36
C VAL A 9 13.24 3.13 1.87
N VAL A 10 14.43 3.56 2.31
CA VAL A 10 14.78 3.66 3.72
C VAL A 10 14.13 4.90 4.34
N LEU A 11 13.54 4.74 5.52
CA LEU A 11 13.01 5.83 6.33
C LEU A 11 13.91 6.10 7.54
N THR A 12 14.03 7.37 7.92
CA THR A 12 14.72 7.77 9.15
C THR A 12 13.89 7.41 10.37
N ARG A 13 14.48 7.52 11.57
CA ARG A 13 13.75 7.32 12.83
C ARG A 13 12.61 8.32 12.99
N GLU A 14 12.82 9.55 12.57
CA GLU A 14 11.84 10.62 12.62
C GLU A 14 10.66 10.35 11.67
N GLU A 15 10.96 9.87 10.45
CA GLU A 15 9.94 9.47 9.47
C GLU A 15 9.13 8.27 9.96
N MET A 16 9.77 7.28 10.58
CA MET A 16 9.08 6.16 11.21
C MET A 16 8.22 6.60 12.41
N ALA A 17 8.75 7.49 13.26
CA ALA A 17 8.01 8.04 14.37
C ALA A 17 6.74 8.77 13.90
N LEU A 18 6.85 9.59 12.84
CA LEU A 18 5.71 10.26 12.22
C LEU A 18 4.65 9.26 11.74
N ALA A 19 5.07 8.17 11.06
CA ALA A 19 4.15 7.14 10.61
C ALA A 19 3.38 6.47 11.76
N TYR A 20 4.08 6.15 12.85
CA TYR A 20 3.46 5.55 14.04
C TYR A 20 2.55 6.53 14.78
N GLU A 21 2.93 7.81 14.89
CA GLU A 21 2.13 8.84 15.53
C GLU A 21 0.82 9.08 14.76
N THR A 22 0.92 9.28 13.45
CA THR A 22 -0.26 9.46 12.59
C THR A 22 -1.18 8.23 12.64
N GLY A 23 -0.61 7.03 12.51
CA GLY A 23 -1.37 5.79 12.59
C GLY A 23 -2.06 5.57 13.95
N ARG A 24 -1.41 5.97 15.05
CA ARG A 24 -2.00 5.93 16.40
C ARG A 24 -3.22 6.84 16.50
N ASP A 25 -3.12 8.07 16.02
CA ASP A 25 -4.21 9.04 16.09
C ASP A 25 -5.44 8.55 15.31
N VAL A 26 -5.24 7.91 14.16
CA VAL A 26 -6.32 7.29 13.39
C VAL A 26 -6.93 6.10 14.14
N ILE A 27 -6.11 5.21 14.71
CA ILE A 27 -6.58 4.07 15.50
C ILE A 27 -7.42 4.54 16.68
N GLU A 28 -6.98 5.54 17.42
CA GLU A 28 -7.71 6.09 18.57
C GLU A 28 -9.07 6.69 18.14
N THR A 29 -9.11 7.36 16.97
CA THR A 29 -10.34 7.92 16.42
C THR A 29 -11.31 6.81 15.99
N GLU A 30 -10.82 5.77 15.30
CA GLU A 30 -11.64 4.62 14.91
C GLU A 30 -12.20 3.86 16.13
N MET A 31 -11.39 3.69 17.18
CA MET A 31 -11.83 3.05 18.43
C MET A 31 -12.96 3.83 19.11
N LYS A 32 -12.89 5.17 19.13
CA LYS A 32 -13.97 6.03 19.67
C LYS A 32 -15.27 5.89 18.90
N ASN A 33 -15.18 5.58 17.60
CA ASN A 33 -16.34 5.41 16.71
C ASN A 33 -16.83 3.94 16.63
N ASN A 34 -16.39 3.05 17.54
CA ASN A 34 -16.71 1.62 17.55
C ASN A 34 -16.33 0.87 16.26
N HIS A 35 -15.38 1.36 15.50
CA HIS A 35 -14.82 0.66 14.35
C HIS A 35 -13.73 -0.29 14.86
N THR A 36 -14.14 -1.44 15.37
CA THR A 36 -13.23 -2.47 15.85
C THR A 36 -12.90 -3.42 14.71
N GLY A 37 -11.63 -3.69 14.47
CA GLY A 37 -11.27 -4.88 13.70
C GLY A 37 -10.04 -4.82 12.84
N ASN A 38 -9.34 -3.72 12.73
CA ASN A 38 -8.12 -3.72 11.95
C ASN A 38 -6.87 -3.86 12.83
N ASN A 39 -6.01 -4.79 12.44
CA ASN A 39 -4.70 -4.97 13.02
C ASN A 39 -3.97 -3.60 13.05
N LYS A 40 -3.60 -3.14 14.26
CA LYS A 40 -2.87 -1.87 14.47
C LYS A 40 -1.63 -1.77 13.58
N LEU A 41 -0.90 -2.88 13.42
CA LEU A 41 0.30 -2.94 12.60
C LEU A 41 -0.01 -2.63 11.12
N SER A 42 -1.17 -3.04 10.61
CA SER A 42 -1.59 -2.71 9.22
C SER A 42 -1.83 -1.22 9.03
N LYS A 43 -2.35 -0.51 10.04
CA LYS A 43 -2.49 0.95 9.99
C LYS A 43 -1.14 1.64 9.95
N TYR A 44 -0.22 1.23 10.82
CA TYR A 44 1.16 1.75 10.80
C TYR A 44 1.84 1.47 9.45
N ALA A 45 1.68 0.27 8.91
CA ALA A 45 2.24 -0.07 7.59
C ALA A 45 1.66 0.81 6.48
N GLY A 46 0.38 1.19 6.55
CA GLY A 46 -0.22 2.17 5.65
C GLY A 46 0.59 3.46 5.60
N TYR A 47 0.82 4.08 6.75
CA TYR A 47 1.57 5.34 6.83
C TYR A 47 3.06 5.19 6.52
N VAL A 48 3.70 4.07 6.88
CA VAL A 48 5.08 3.79 6.48
C VAL A 48 5.20 3.74 4.95
N GLY A 49 4.30 3.04 4.28
CA GLY A 49 4.25 2.97 2.81
C GLY A 49 3.98 4.33 2.17
N GLN A 50 3.05 5.11 2.72
CA GLN A 50 2.71 6.46 2.25
C GLN A 50 3.90 7.41 2.37
N ILE A 51 4.59 7.44 3.52
CA ILE A 51 5.79 8.27 3.72
C ILE A 51 6.94 7.84 2.79
N ALA A 52 7.12 6.54 2.58
CA ALA A 52 8.13 6.04 1.64
C ALA A 52 7.83 6.49 0.20
N ALA A 53 6.58 6.40 -0.25
CA ALA A 53 6.15 6.87 -1.55
C ALA A 53 6.33 8.39 -1.69
N MET A 54 5.89 9.14 -0.68
CA MET A 54 6.05 10.59 -0.61
C MET A 54 7.52 11.01 -0.74
N LYS A 55 8.39 10.38 0.04
CA LYS A 55 9.84 10.63 0.02
C LYS A 55 10.46 10.35 -1.35
N ARG A 56 10.15 9.20 -1.94
CA ARG A 56 10.70 8.78 -3.23
C ARG A 56 10.27 9.68 -4.38
N LEU A 57 9.00 10.06 -4.42
CA LEU A 57 8.43 10.90 -5.47
C LEU A 57 8.64 12.39 -5.21
N LYS A 58 8.99 12.81 -3.99
CA LYS A 58 8.90 14.20 -3.51
C LYS A 58 7.49 14.76 -3.66
N ALA A 59 6.50 13.91 -3.37
CA ALA A 59 5.09 14.24 -3.46
C ALA A 59 4.62 15.04 -2.24
N VAL A 60 3.51 15.74 -2.38
CA VAL A 60 2.84 16.44 -1.28
C VAL A 60 1.88 15.48 -0.59
N ASN A 61 1.94 15.43 0.73
CA ASN A 61 0.98 14.68 1.53
C ASN A 61 -0.36 15.42 1.56
N VAL A 62 -1.43 14.73 1.22
CA VAL A 62 -2.81 15.25 1.29
C VAL A 62 -3.59 14.53 2.37
N ASP A 63 -3.47 13.19 2.42
CA ASP A 63 -4.11 12.30 3.40
C ASP A 63 -5.63 12.53 3.48
N ASP A 64 -6.28 12.52 2.32
CA ASP A 64 -7.73 12.59 2.17
C ASP A 64 -8.32 11.17 1.98
N TYR A 65 -9.64 11.03 2.13
CA TYR A 65 -10.35 9.78 1.84
C TYR A 65 -10.16 9.30 0.40
N GLU A 66 -10.07 10.23 -0.54
CA GLU A 66 -10.01 9.95 -1.98
C GLU A 66 -8.61 9.58 -2.47
N TYR A 67 -7.57 10.16 -1.86
CA TYR A 67 -6.17 9.90 -2.19
C TYR A 67 -5.21 10.41 -1.12
N ASP A 68 -4.03 9.80 -1.07
CA ASP A 68 -3.02 10.07 -0.06
C ASP A 68 -2.05 11.20 -0.44
N LEU A 69 -1.62 11.22 -1.71
CA LEU A 69 -0.54 12.09 -2.19
C LEU A 69 -0.93 12.83 -3.47
N GLU A 70 -0.37 14.02 -3.62
CA GLU A 70 -0.39 14.76 -4.88
C GLU A 70 1.03 14.90 -5.43
N TRP A 71 1.20 14.56 -6.71
CA TRP A 71 2.46 14.65 -7.41
C TRP A 71 2.26 15.04 -8.87
N MET A 72 2.88 16.18 -9.29
CA MET A 72 2.77 16.70 -10.66
C MET A 72 1.34 16.78 -11.19
N GLY A 73 0.39 17.15 -10.34
CA GLY A 73 -1.03 17.25 -10.68
C GLY A 73 -1.77 15.90 -10.72
N LYS A 74 -1.13 14.79 -10.36
CA LYS A 74 -1.76 13.47 -10.22
C LYS A 74 -2.11 13.20 -8.76
N ARG A 75 -3.32 12.66 -8.54
CA ARG A 75 -3.80 12.17 -7.27
C ARG A 75 -3.42 10.70 -7.12
N ILE A 76 -2.63 10.39 -6.10
CA ILE A 76 -2.08 9.05 -5.89
C ILE A 76 -2.67 8.46 -4.61
N GLU A 77 -3.29 7.30 -4.73
CA GLU A 77 -3.68 6.46 -3.60
C GLU A 77 -2.62 5.39 -3.35
N VAL A 78 -2.08 5.33 -2.14
CA VAL A 78 -1.03 4.39 -1.75
C VAL A 78 -1.65 3.16 -1.06
N LYS A 79 -1.50 2.01 -1.66
CA LYS A 79 -1.98 0.74 -1.10
C LYS A 79 -0.80 -0.03 -0.49
N SER A 80 -0.79 -0.12 0.82
CA SER A 80 0.28 -0.78 1.59
C SER A 80 -0.18 -2.11 2.16
N LYS A 81 0.71 -3.09 2.18
CA LYS A 81 0.47 -4.37 2.84
C LYS A 81 1.72 -4.83 3.58
N ILE A 82 1.55 -5.47 4.74
CA ILE A 82 2.64 -6.09 5.47
C ILE A 82 3.10 -7.36 4.75
N CYS A 83 4.39 -7.60 4.74
CA CYS A 83 4.96 -8.86 4.28
C CYS A 83 6.08 -9.33 5.23
N SER A 84 6.34 -10.63 5.22
CA SER A 84 7.39 -11.27 6.01
C SER A 84 8.65 -11.57 5.19
N SER A 85 8.60 -11.35 3.89
CA SER A 85 9.69 -11.60 2.94
C SER A 85 9.76 -10.54 1.86
N ILE A 86 10.90 -10.45 1.20
CA ILE A 86 11.11 -9.55 0.05
C ILE A 86 10.06 -9.86 -1.03
N PRO A 87 9.34 -8.85 -1.54
CA PRO A 87 8.33 -9.06 -2.58
C PRO A 87 8.94 -9.68 -3.85
N GLN A 88 8.19 -10.61 -4.43
CA GLN A 88 8.55 -11.27 -5.68
C GLN A 88 7.56 -10.96 -6.80
N ALA A 89 8.01 -11.07 -8.04
CA ALA A 89 7.25 -10.70 -9.24
C ALA A 89 5.86 -11.37 -9.34
N ASN A 90 5.77 -12.61 -8.89
CA ASN A 90 4.53 -13.42 -8.90
C ASN A 90 3.58 -13.16 -7.72
N TYR A 91 3.96 -12.26 -6.78
CA TYR A 91 3.03 -11.84 -5.73
C TYR A 91 1.98 -10.90 -6.30
N SER A 92 0.88 -10.71 -5.57
CA SER A 92 -0.22 -9.85 -6.01
C SER A 92 -0.28 -8.56 -5.22
N ALA A 93 -0.58 -7.47 -5.92
CA ALA A 93 -1.12 -6.24 -5.36
C ALA A 93 -2.65 -6.32 -5.33
N THR A 94 -3.27 -5.69 -4.34
CA THR A 94 -4.70 -5.83 -4.06
C THR A 94 -5.35 -4.47 -3.84
N VAL A 95 -6.51 -4.26 -4.47
CA VAL A 95 -7.44 -3.17 -4.16
C VAL A 95 -8.76 -3.81 -3.71
N TYR A 96 -9.19 -3.57 -2.48
CA TYR A 96 -10.47 -4.07 -2.01
C TYR A 96 -11.63 -3.35 -2.69
N ALA A 97 -12.70 -4.09 -2.99
CA ALA A 97 -13.86 -3.55 -3.70
C ALA A 97 -14.49 -2.35 -2.97
N SER A 98 -14.44 -2.33 -1.64
CA SER A 98 -14.88 -1.19 -0.82
C SER A 98 -14.11 0.12 -1.06
N ASN A 99 -12.93 0.05 -1.66
CA ASN A 99 -12.07 1.21 -1.94
C ASN A 99 -11.93 1.47 -3.45
N ALA A 100 -12.67 0.74 -4.29
CA ALA A 100 -12.56 0.85 -5.75
C ALA A 100 -13.13 2.16 -6.31
N ASP A 101 -13.98 2.85 -5.55
CA ASP A 101 -14.63 4.11 -5.96
C ASP A 101 -13.80 5.35 -5.65
N GLN A 102 -12.64 5.23 -4.99
CA GLN A 102 -11.78 6.37 -4.67
C GLN A 102 -11.39 7.15 -5.93
N MET A 103 -11.44 8.47 -5.84
CA MET A 103 -11.24 9.39 -6.97
C MET A 103 -9.76 9.76 -7.17
N CYS A 104 -8.89 8.75 -7.13
CA CYS A 104 -7.48 8.90 -7.47
C CYS A 104 -7.24 8.74 -8.99
N ASP A 105 -6.10 9.20 -9.46
CA ASP A 105 -5.65 8.99 -10.84
C ASP A 105 -4.77 7.73 -10.95
N VAL A 106 -4.09 7.39 -9.85
CA VAL A 106 -3.08 6.32 -9.79
C VAL A 106 -3.20 5.54 -8.49
N TYR A 107 -3.12 4.22 -8.57
CA TYR A 107 -2.79 3.34 -7.44
C TYR A 107 -1.29 3.06 -7.43
N LEU A 108 -0.62 3.37 -6.32
CA LEU A 108 0.77 3.03 -6.06
C LEU A 108 0.82 1.98 -4.94
N PHE A 109 1.54 0.88 -5.19
CA PHE A 109 1.58 -0.24 -4.27
C PHE A 109 2.88 -0.31 -3.50
N THR A 110 2.79 -0.59 -2.21
CA THR A 110 3.93 -0.76 -1.32
C THR A 110 3.81 -2.02 -0.49
N ARG A 111 4.97 -2.51 -0.02
CA ARG A 111 5.07 -3.57 0.99
C ARG A 111 5.97 -3.11 2.11
N VAL A 112 5.53 -3.33 3.34
CA VAL A 112 6.28 -3.01 4.54
C VAL A 112 6.66 -4.31 5.23
N LEU A 113 7.97 -4.53 5.44
CA LEU A 113 8.46 -5.73 6.08
C LEU A 113 8.17 -5.70 7.58
N ARG A 114 7.71 -6.82 8.10
CA ARG A 114 7.69 -7.08 9.54
C ARG A 114 9.13 -7.28 10.01
N ASN A 115 9.48 -6.69 11.16
CA ASN A 115 10.83 -6.85 11.71
C ASN A 115 11.08 -8.32 12.07
N ALA A 116 12.20 -8.87 11.59
CA ALA A 116 12.56 -10.26 11.82
C ALA A 116 12.86 -10.60 13.31
N PHE A 117 13.21 -9.59 14.11
CA PHE A 117 13.55 -9.75 15.53
C PHE A 117 12.43 -9.29 16.47
N ASP A 118 11.43 -8.58 15.99
CA ASP A 118 10.31 -8.06 16.76
C ASP A 118 9.07 -7.99 15.85
N GLU A 119 8.24 -9.02 15.94
CA GLU A 119 7.06 -9.17 15.07
C GLU A 119 6.01 -8.07 15.26
N ASP A 120 6.06 -7.35 16.39
CA ASP A 120 5.18 -6.21 16.66
C ASP A 120 5.70 -4.91 16.06
N LYS A 121 6.85 -4.94 15.39
CA LYS A 121 7.47 -3.79 14.73
C LYS A 121 7.65 -4.01 13.24
N LEU A 122 7.72 -2.87 12.55
CA LEU A 122 8.02 -2.81 11.11
C LEU A 122 9.48 -2.43 10.90
N GLU A 123 10.05 -2.90 9.79
CA GLU A 123 11.35 -2.42 9.32
C GLU A 123 11.28 -0.93 8.97
N HIS A 124 12.44 -0.25 9.01
CA HIS A 124 12.55 1.19 8.75
C HIS A 124 12.52 1.51 7.25
N GLY A 125 11.42 1.24 6.62
CA GLY A 125 11.24 1.49 5.19
C GLY A 125 10.10 0.70 4.58
N ALA A 126 9.95 0.87 3.27
CA ALA A 126 8.99 0.13 2.47
C ALA A 126 9.55 -0.20 1.08
N TYR A 127 9.11 -1.31 0.51
CA TYR A 127 9.27 -1.60 -0.91
C TYR A 127 8.20 -0.87 -1.70
N LEU A 128 8.60 -0.06 -2.67
CA LEU A 128 7.72 0.43 -3.72
C LEU A 128 7.70 -0.62 -4.82
N LEU A 129 6.50 -1.11 -5.14
CA LEU A 129 6.31 -2.24 -6.05
C LEU A 129 6.06 -1.81 -7.49
N GLY A 130 5.45 -0.64 -7.65
CA GLY A 130 5.01 -0.11 -8.92
C GLY A 130 3.65 0.57 -8.80
N TRP A 131 3.11 0.95 -9.95
CA TRP A 131 1.86 1.70 -10.03
C TRP A 131 1.02 1.28 -11.23
N ILE A 132 -0.25 1.66 -11.21
CA ILE A 132 -1.18 1.51 -12.33
C ILE A 132 -2.13 2.70 -12.37
N ASP A 133 -2.50 3.16 -13.57
CA ASP A 133 -3.58 4.13 -13.74
C ASP A 133 -4.91 3.54 -13.25
N ARG A 134 -5.69 4.32 -12.54
CA ARG A 134 -7.01 3.90 -12.06
C ARG A 134 -7.92 3.47 -13.22
N ASP A 135 -7.91 4.18 -14.34
CA ASP A 135 -8.74 3.88 -15.49
C ASP A 135 -8.39 2.54 -16.17
N ASN A 136 -7.20 2.01 -15.88
CA ASN A 136 -6.72 0.73 -16.45
C ASN A 136 -6.81 -0.44 -15.46
N TYR A 137 -7.24 -0.21 -14.21
CA TYR A 137 -7.24 -1.28 -13.24
C TYR A 137 -8.24 -2.38 -13.60
N ASP A 138 -9.41 -2.04 -14.09
CA ASP A 138 -10.47 -3.00 -14.48
C ASP A 138 -10.03 -3.97 -15.58
N ASN A 139 -9.05 -3.60 -16.41
CA ASN A 139 -8.58 -4.41 -17.53
C ASN A 139 -7.42 -5.35 -17.17
N ARG A 140 -6.68 -5.07 -16.11
CA ARG A 140 -5.50 -5.83 -15.70
C ARG A 140 -5.70 -6.62 -14.42
N PHE A 141 -6.63 -6.20 -13.59
CA PHE A 141 -6.97 -6.89 -12.38
C PHE A 141 -7.90 -8.06 -12.65
N HIS A 142 -7.70 -9.15 -11.95
CA HIS A 142 -8.72 -10.20 -11.82
C HIS A 142 -9.48 -10.00 -10.52
N GLN A 143 -10.79 -10.21 -10.59
CA GLN A 143 -11.67 -10.13 -9.42
C GLN A 143 -11.59 -11.42 -8.63
N VAL A 144 -11.47 -11.30 -7.32
CA VAL A 144 -11.61 -12.39 -6.34
C VAL A 144 -12.76 -12.07 -5.40
N LYS A 145 -13.46 -13.10 -4.96
CA LYS A 145 -14.60 -12.98 -4.06
C LYS A 145 -14.20 -13.33 -2.63
N GLN A 146 -14.96 -12.78 -1.68
CA GLN A 146 -14.81 -13.20 -0.29
C GLN A 146 -15.00 -14.73 -0.19
N GLY A 147 -14.09 -15.39 0.51
CA GLY A 147 -14.08 -16.83 0.68
C GLY A 147 -13.38 -17.62 -0.44
N ASP A 148 -12.93 -16.96 -1.52
CA ASP A 148 -12.12 -17.62 -2.54
C ASP A 148 -10.78 -18.06 -1.94
N ASP A 149 -10.33 -19.26 -2.29
CA ASP A 149 -9.00 -19.75 -1.93
C ASP A 149 -7.97 -19.26 -2.97
N ASP A 150 -7.06 -18.40 -2.52
CA ASP A 150 -5.94 -17.93 -3.31
C ASP A 150 -4.64 -18.48 -2.73
N TYR A 151 -4.20 -19.64 -3.25
CA TYR A 151 -2.99 -20.37 -2.82
C TYR A 151 -2.95 -20.69 -1.31
N GLY A 152 -4.08 -21.14 -0.74
CA GLY A 152 -4.20 -21.48 0.67
C GLY A 152 -4.48 -20.30 1.59
N TYR A 153 -4.82 -19.15 1.01
CA TYR A 153 -5.28 -17.96 1.73
C TYR A 153 -6.72 -17.65 1.35
N GLU A 154 -7.62 -17.73 2.30
CA GLU A 154 -9.01 -17.36 2.11
C GLU A 154 -9.16 -15.83 2.05
N GLU A 155 -9.77 -15.32 0.98
CA GLU A 155 -9.95 -13.88 0.79
C GLU A 155 -10.95 -13.32 1.82
N PRO A 156 -10.55 -12.30 2.59
CA PRO A 156 -11.41 -11.75 3.65
C PRO A 156 -12.55 -10.89 3.11
N ALA A 157 -12.45 -10.40 1.87
CA ALA A 157 -13.43 -9.55 1.22
C ALA A 157 -13.27 -9.59 -0.30
N ASP A 158 -14.29 -9.13 -1.02
CA ASP A 158 -14.20 -8.93 -2.46
C ASP A 158 -13.06 -7.98 -2.80
N ALA A 159 -12.24 -8.34 -3.77
CA ALA A 159 -11.05 -7.58 -4.14
C ALA A 159 -10.69 -7.73 -5.62
N PHE A 160 -9.85 -6.80 -6.06
CA PHE A 160 -9.21 -6.82 -7.38
C PHE A 160 -7.71 -7.03 -7.19
N LYS A 161 -7.15 -8.02 -7.87
CA LYS A 161 -5.73 -8.39 -7.77
C LYS A 161 -5.00 -8.27 -9.10
N ILE A 162 -3.74 -7.85 -9.05
CA ILE A 162 -2.81 -7.80 -10.18
C ILE A 162 -1.46 -8.35 -9.74
N GLN A 163 -0.78 -9.12 -10.60
CA GLN A 163 0.59 -9.57 -10.32
C GLN A 163 1.57 -8.39 -10.33
N LEU A 164 2.57 -8.43 -9.48
CA LEU A 164 3.50 -7.31 -9.30
C LEU A 164 4.31 -7.02 -10.57
N ASP A 165 4.65 -8.04 -11.36
CA ASP A 165 5.37 -7.89 -12.64
C ASP A 165 4.53 -7.21 -13.74
N GLN A 166 3.23 -7.07 -13.54
CA GLN A 166 2.32 -6.33 -14.44
C GLN A 166 2.19 -4.85 -14.08
N LEU A 167 2.73 -4.43 -12.94
CA LEU A 167 2.78 -3.02 -12.54
C LEU A 167 3.83 -2.26 -13.36
N ARG A 168 3.58 -0.97 -13.57
CA ARG A 168 4.58 -0.07 -14.14
C ARG A 168 5.63 0.29 -13.10
N ALA A 169 6.87 0.46 -13.53
CA ALA A 169 7.96 0.85 -12.65
C ALA A 169 7.76 2.30 -12.13
N ILE A 170 8.22 2.58 -10.92
CA ILE A 170 8.09 3.90 -10.28
C ILE A 170 8.68 5.02 -11.15
N ASP A 171 9.80 4.76 -11.83
CA ASP A 171 10.46 5.73 -12.74
C ASP A 171 9.62 6.08 -13.99
N GLU A 172 8.61 5.29 -14.30
CA GLU A 172 7.69 5.53 -15.43
C GLU A 172 6.49 6.40 -15.04
N LEU A 173 6.30 6.70 -13.76
CA LEU A 173 5.30 7.66 -13.31
C LEU A 173 5.77 9.07 -13.71
N LYS A 174 5.02 9.72 -14.60
CA LYS A 174 5.33 11.04 -15.16
C LYS A 174 4.09 11.92 -15.13
#